data_30f19c721d9c025f6e550a848503dfef
#
_entry.id   30f19c721d9c025f6e550a848503dfef
#
_cell.length_a   1.000
_cell.length_b   1.000
_cell.length_c   1.000
_cell.angle_alpha   90.00
_cell.angle_beta   90.00
_cell.angle_gamma   90.00
#
_symmetry.space_group_name_H-M   'P 1'
#
loop_
_entity.id
_entity.type
_entity.pdbx_description
1 polymer ?
#
loop_
_entity_poly.entity_id
_entity_poly.type
_entity_poly.pdbx_seq_one_letter_code
_entity_poly.pdbx_strand_id
1 'polypeptide(L)'
;MKITGIKTYMSNCSRAGAAARRRGAERRGSSFKTWLFLKVETDSDIFGWGEGSGEWLSPLVQKTLHEWEPLLVGRDPTDIGVLWEDVQSRFPWKGGPVFGSAVAAIDMALHDITGKAWGVPVYKLLGGRRRDRIKVYDGGISFGGTPDEAQAAARAAIERGSRGLKGNPLEGRSWPMDGQELDRSAEIFHAVREEVGDSIELMLDCHGSPTPELAIAFAGLVAASKPLFLEEPCKVGSIEALAQISQRSPVPIATGEKLFTLRQFRELIDRRACAFLQPDVAHCFGITGLMHIARAAAEEQMLMAPHGGIGPIVLSAYMHADAAMENFLIQEGSTAWQAGCFDDLVDHDWVLADGHIGLSDRPGLGIDIREEAVAQMPYDEAMAFRQYRHSDGSWSGW
;
A
#
# COMPACT_ATOMS: atom_id res chain seq x y z
N MET A 1 -9.48 -24.47 -19.22
CA MET A 1 -9.65 -24.32 -17.75
C MET A 1 -10.77 -23.35 -17.49
N LYS A 2 -11.63 -23.62 -16.50
CA LYS A 2 -12.76 -22.74 -16.18
C LYS A 2 -12.85 -22.49 -14.69
N ILE A 3 -13.22 -21.30 -14.31
CA ILE A 3 -13.51 -20.93 -12.92
C ILE A 3 -14.75 -21.70 -12.45
N THR A 4 -14.66 -22.33 -11.29
CA THR A 4 -15.76 -23.12 -10.68
C THR A 4 -16.39 -22.41 -9.49
N GLY A 5 -15.69 -21.50 -8.85
CA GLY A 5 -16.18 -20.74 -7.71
C GLY A 5 -15.11 -19.89 -7.05
N ILE A 6 -15.53 -19.19 -5.99
CA ILE A 6 -14.61 -18.42 -5.14
C ILE A 6 -14.77 -18.81 -3.68
N LYS A 7 -13.70 -18.61 -2.90
CA LYS A 7 -13.73 -18.62 -1.44
C LYS A 7 -13.07 -17.36 -0.89
N THR A 8 -13.55 -16.89 0.22
CA THR A 8 -12.98 -15.71 0.88
C THR A 8 -12.64 -16.00 2.32
N TYR A 9 -11.54 -15.41 2.79
CA TYR A 9 -11.03 -15.60 4.14
C TYR A 9 -10.70 -14.23 4.73
N MET A 10 -11.31 -13.88 5.85
CA MET A 10 -10.98 -12.65 6.58
C MET A 10 -10.18 -12.97 7.84
N SER A 11 -9.14 -12.20 8.08
CA SER A 11 -8.27 -12.35 9.26
C SER A 11 -7.87 -11.01 9.83
N ASN A 12 -7.82 -10.92 11.15
CA ASN A 12 -7.27 -9.79 11.90
C ASN A 12 -5.79 -9.98 12.25
N CYS A 13 -5.03 -10.61 11.39
CA CYS A 13 -3.60 -10.72 11.56
C CYS A 13 -2.90 -9.44 11.12
N SER A 14 -2.69 -8.54 12.06
CA SER A 14 -1.80 -7.41 11.90
C SER A 14 -0.77 -7.40 13.03
N ARG A 15 0.34 -6.68 12.82
CA ARG A 15 1.40 -6.51 13.84
C ARG A 15 0.83 -6.08 15.20
N ALA A 16 -0.12 -5.15 15.20
CA ALA A 16 -0.80 -4.71 16.40
C ALA A 16 -1.68 -5.82 17.02
N GLY A 17 -2.36 -6.60 16.19
CA GLY A 17 -3.20 -7.72 16.62
C GLY A 17 -2.42 -8.84 17.29
N ALA A 18 -1.31 -9.23 16.73
CA ALA A 18 -0.45 -10.27 17.31
C ALA A 18 0.17 -9.81 18.64
N ALA A 19 0.63 -8.57 18.72
CA ALA A 19 1.20 -8.00 19.95
C ALA A 19 0.15 -7.83 21.06
N ALA A 20 -1.08 -7.39 20.71
CA ALA A 20 -2.18 -7.23 21.66
C ALA A 20 -2.66 -8.59 22.20
N ARG A 21 -2.75 -9.62 21.34
CA ARG A 21 -3.10 -10.98 21.78
C ARG A 21 -2.08 -11.57 22.75
N ARG A 22 -0.77 -11.38 22.50
CA ARG A 22 0.31 -11.87 23.38
C ARG A 22 0.33 -11.16 24.74
N ARG A 23 -0.18 -9.92 24.84
CA ARG A 23 -0.15 -9.11 26.06
C ARG A 23 -1.45 -9.13 26.85
N GLY A 24 -2.51 -9.81 26.38
CA GLY A 24 -3.82 -9.79 27.02
C GLY A 24 -4.45 -8.40 27.14
N ALA A 25 -3.98 -7.45 26.33
CA ALA A 25 -4.42 -6.07 26.38
C ALA A 25 -5.88 -5.95 25.97
N GLU A 26 -6.67 -5.25 26.78
CA GLU A 26 -8.03 -4.86 26.44
C GLU A 26 -8.06 -4.08 25.13
N ARG A 27 -9.02 -4.40 24.27
CA ARG A 27 -9.16 -4.01 22.86
C ARG A 27 -9.48 -2.53 22.60
N ARG A 28 -9.26 -1.63 23.52
CA ARG A 28 -9.54 -0.21 23.34
C ARG A 28 -8.40 0.47 22.59
N GLY A 29 -8.66 0.81 21.32
CA GLY A 29 -7.86 1.78 20.56
C GLY A 29 -6.78 1.23 19.62
N SER A 30 -6.66 -0.07 19.37
CA SER A 30 -5.75 -0.59 18.34
C SER A 30 -6.48 -0.71 17.01
N SER A 31 -6.01 0.02 16.00
CA SER A 31 -6.44 -0.18 14.62
C SER A 31 -5.86 -1.50 14.10
N PHE A 32 -6.67 -2.53 14.02
CA PHE A 32 -6.29 -3.77 13.36
C PHE A 32 -6.61 -3.65 11.87
N LYS A 33 -5.61 -3.83 11.03
CA LYS A 33 -5.88 -4.03 9.60
C LYS A 33 -6.50 -5.41 9.43
N THR A 34 -7.60 -5.47 8.70
CA THR A 34 -8.26 -6.72 8.35
C THR A 34 -7.81 -7.16 6.97
N TRP A 35 -7.21 -8.32 6.88
CA TRP A 35 -6.88 -8.94 5.60
C TRP A 35 -8.07 -9.74 5.07
N LEU A 36 -8.35 -9.56 3.80
CA LEU A 36 -9.36 -10.29 3.05
C LEU A 36 -8.70 -11.00 1.87
N PHE A 37 -8.50 -12.30 1.99
CA PHE A 37 -8.00 -13.15 0.92
C PHE A 37 -9.14 -13.68 0.06
N LEU A 38 -8.91 -13.70 -1.25
CA LEU A 38 -9.77 -14.32 -2.26
C LEU A 38 -9.03 -15.52 -2.85
N LYS A 39 -9.67 -16.68 -2.83
CA LYS A 39 -9.25 -17.86 -3.59
C LYS A 39 -10.20 -18.05 -4.75
N VAL A 40 -9.70 -18.09 -5.97
CA VAL A 40 -10.46 -18.43 -7.19
C VAL A 40 -10.13 -19.86 -7.55
N GLU A 41 -11.15 -20.72 -7.57
CA GLU A 41 -11.03 -22.15 -7.87
C GLU A 41 -11.34 -22.43 -9.34
N THR A 42 -10.71 -23.46 -9.92
CA THR A 42 -10.95 -23.89 -11.32
C THR A 42 -11.35 -25.35 -11.40
N ASP A 43 -11.74 -25.80 -12.58
CA ASP A 43 -12.01 -27.21 -12.91
C ASP A 43 -10.74 -28.07 -13.08
N SER A 44 -9.60 -27.56 -12.61
CA SER A 44 -8.31 -28.25 -12.51
C SER A 44 -7.75 -28.14 -11.10
N ASP A 45 -6.56 -28.68 -10.85
CA ASP A 45 -5.88 -28.55 -9.56
C ASP A 45 -5.26 -27.14 -9.36
N ILE A 46 -5.41 -26.25 -10.34
CA ILE A 46 -4.88 -24.88 -10.27
C ILE A 46 -5.93 -23.94 -9.66
N PHE A 47 -5.50 -23.16 -8.70
CA PHE A 47 -6.27 -22.07 -8.11
C PHE A 47 -5.36 -20.83 -7.96
N GLY A 48 -5.97 -19.67 -7.80
CA GLY A 48 -5.21 -18.42 -7.58
C GLY A 48 -5.66 -17.66 -6.38
N TRP A 49 -4.69 -16.94 -5.80
CA TRP A 49 -4.90 -16.05 -4.69
C TRP A 49 -4.97 -14.60 -5.12
N GLY A 50 -5.91 -13.87 -4.55
CA GLY A 50 -6.01 -12.42 -4.60
C GLY A 50 -6.26 -11.85 -3.22
N GLU A 51 -6.17 -10.54 -3.08
CA GLU A 51 -6.39 -9.86 -1.81
C GLU A 51 -7.23 -8.60 -2.02
N GLY A 52 -8.38 -8.55 -1.32
CA GLY A 52 -9.32 -7.44 -1.32
C GLY A 52 -9.33 -6.67 0.00
N SER A 53 -8.20 -6.63 0.70
CA SER A 53 -8.06 -5.95 1.97
C SER A 53 -8.33 -4.45 1.80
N GLY A 54 -9.42 -3.99 2.34
CA GLY A 54 -9.85 -2.58 2.34
C GLY A 54 -9.86 -2.02 3.76
N GLU A 55 -8.96 -2.49 4.62
CA GLU A 55 -8.91 -2.13 6.04
C GLU A 55 -10.28 -2.33 6.71
N TRP A 56 -10.95 -1.24 7.11
CA TRP A 56 -12.28 -1.30 7.73
C TRP A 56 -13.41 -1.64 6.75
N LEU A 57 -13.16 -1.55 5.44
CA LEU A 57 -14.14 -1.83 4.38
C LEU A 57 -14.09 -3.29 3.89
N SER A 58 -13.17 -4.11 4.40
CA SER A 58 -13.01 -5.52 3.99
C SER A 58 -14.33 -6.32 3.99
N PRO A 59 -15.25 -6.18 4.96
CA PRO A 59 -16.54 -6.88 4.91
C PRO A 59 -17.41 -6.47 3.71
N LEU A 60 -17.35 -5.21 3.28
CA LEU A 60 -18.09 -4.73 2.10
C LEU A 60 -17.46 -5.26 0.82
N VAL A 61 -16.13 -5.32 0.76
CA VAL A 61 -15.41 -5.93 -0.37
C VAL A 61 -15.75 -7.41 -0.47
N GLN A 62 -15.75 -8.15 0.65
CA GLN A 62 -16.13 -9.56 0.69
C GLN A 62 -17.53 -9.77 0.13
N LYS A 63 -18.50 -8.99 0.59
CA LYS A 63 -19.88 -9.08 0.08
C LYS A 63 -19.93 -8.79 -1.42
N THR A 64 -19.19 -7.82 -1.90
CA THR A 64 -19.11 -7.48 -3.33
C THR A 64 -18.56 -8.66 -4.14
N LEU A 65 -17.48 -9.29 -3.68
CA LEU A 65 -16.90 -10.47 -4.35
C LEU A 65 -17.90 -11.61 -4.49
N HIS A 66 -18.64 -11.93 -3.43
CA HIS A 66 -19.68 -12.96 -3.48
C HIS A 66 -20.85 -12.61 -4.42
N GLU A 67 -21.26 -11.35 -4.50
CA GLU A 67 -22.27 -10.92 -5.47
C GLU A 67 -21.77 -11.00 -6.93
N TRP A 68 -20.46 -10.90 -7.13
CA TRP A 68 -19.83 -10.94 -8.46
C TRP A 68 -19.39 -12.34 -8.89
N GLU A 69 -19.40 -13.34 -8.01
CA GLU A 69 -19.04 -14.72 -8.34
C GLU A 69 -19.71 -15.24 -9.62
N PRO A 70 -21.03 -15.02 -9.87
CA PRO A 70 -21.70 -15.47 -11.09
C PRO A 70 -21.13 -14.86 -12.39
N LEU A 71 -20.40 -13.74 -12.30
CA LEU A 71 -19.74 -13.13 -13.47
C LEU A 71 -18.46 -13.87 -13.87
N LEU A 72 -17.89 -14.63 -12.93
CA LEU A 72 -16.61 -15.32 -13.09
C LEU A 72 -16.81 -16.81 -13.42
N VAL A 73 -17.78 -17.47 -12.78
CA VAL A 73 -18.01 -18.92 -12.94
C VAL A 73 -18.25 -19.30 -14.40
N GLY A 74 -17.55 -20.35 -14.86
CA GLY A 74 -17.59 -20.85 -16.23
C GLY A 74 -16.69 -20.12 -17.22
N ARG A 75 -16.04 -19.03 -16.81
CA ARG A 75 -15.10 -18.26 -17.65
C ARG A 75 -13.69 -18.85 -17.60
N ASP A 76 -12.90 -18.57 -18.61
CA ASP A 76 -11.47 -18.91 -18.63
C ASP A 76 -10.67 -17.88 -17.84
N PRO A 77 -9.99 -18.27 -16.74
CA PRO A 77 -9.25 -17.33 -15.92
C PRO A 77 -8.01 -16.74 -16.61
N THR A 78 -7.56 -17.33 -17.73
CA THR A 78 -6.41 -16.82 -18.49
C THR A 78 -6.76 -15.62 -19.37
N ASP A 79 -8.05 -15.35 -19.58
CA ASP A 79 -8.57 -14.16 -20.28
C ASP A 79 -8.60 -12.94 -19.34
N ILE A 80 -7.46 -12.63 -18.69
CA ILE A 80 -7.35 -11.63 -17.61
C ILE A 80 -7.97 -10.29 -18.02
N GLY A 81 -7.53 -9.72 -19.13
CA GLY A 81 -7.98 -8.39 -19.58
C GLY A 81 -9.48 -8.36 -19.89
N VAL A 82 -10.02 -9.43 -20.49
CA VAL A 82 -11.45 -9.54 -20.80
C VAL A 82 -12.27 -9.60 -19.52
N LEU A 83 -11.87 -10.41 -18.54
CA LEU A 83 -12.56 -10.52 -17.25
C LEU A 83 -12.48 -9.21 -16.46
N TRP A 84 -11.31 -8.58 -16.47
CA TRP A 84 -11.07 -7.28 -15.83
C TRP A 84 -12.00 -6.18 -16.38
N GLU A 85 -12.18 -6.14 -17.71
CA GLU A 85 -13.09 -5.20 -18.35
C GLU A 85 -14.57 -5.55 -18.11
N ASP A 86 -14.93 -6.83 -18.24
CA ASP A 86 -16.31 -7.32 -18.07
C ASP A 86 -16.85 -7.01 -16.67
N VAL A 87 -16.09 -7.29 -15.61
CA VAL A 87 -16.51 -7.02 -14.23
C VAL A 87 -16.80 -5.52 -14.06
N GLN A 88 -15.92 -4.66 -14.58
CA GLN A 88 -16.11 -3.22 -14.49
C GLN A 88 -17.28 -2.71 -15.35
N SER A 89 -17.51 -3.32 -16.51
CA SER A 89 -18.53 -2.86 -17.47
C SER A 89 -19.96 -3.12 -17.02
N ARG A 90 -20.14 -4.05 -16.08
CA ARG A 90 -21.48 -4.43 -15.55
C ARG A 90 -22.13 -3.33 -14.72
N PHE A 91 -21.34 -2.41 -14.18
CA PHE A 91 -21.83 -1.42 -13.22
C PHE A 91 -21.66 0.01 -13.77
N PRO A 92 -22.72 0.85 -13.67
CA PRO A 92 -22.60 2.24 -14.10
C PRO A 92 -21.76 3.09 -13.13
N TRP A 93 -21.77 2.75 -11.83
CA TRP A 93 -21.00 3.44 -10.79
C TRP A 93 -19.68 2.74 -10.55
N LYS A 94 -18.59 3.34 -11.03
CA LYS A 94 -17.25 2.80 -10.98
C LYS A 94 -16.36 3.62 -10.06
N GLY A 95 -15.40 2.95 -9.42
CA GLY A 95 -14.40 3.60 -8.57
C GLY A 95 -14.73 3.53 -7.08
N GLY A 96 -13.85 4.14 -6.30
CA GLY A 96 -13.85 4.06 -4.86
C GLY A 96 -13.24 2.76 -4.32
N PRO A 97 -12.96 2.71 -3.00
CA PRO A 97 -12.15 1.64 -2.43
C PRO A 97 -12.81 0.27 -2.50
N VAL A 98 -14.12 0.15 -2.26
CA VAL A 98 -14.80 -1.16 -2.27
C VAL A 98 -14.80 -1.78 -3.67
N PHE A 99 -15.17 -0.97 -4.67
CA PHE A 99 -15.19 -1.42 -6.06
C PHE A 99 -13.78 -1.74 -6.55
N GLY A 100 -12.83 -0.83 -6.33
CA GLY A 100 -11.43 -1.00 -6.73
C GLY A 100 -10.79 -2.23 -6.12
N SER A 101 -11.00 -2.46 -4.81
CA SER A 101 -10.43 -3.61 -4.11
C SER A 101 -11.03 -4.94 -4.55
N ALA A 102 -12.33 -4.98 -4.87
CA ALA A 102 -12.94 -6.19 -5.39
C ALA A 102 -12.39 -6.56 -6.78
N VAL A 103 -12.25 -5.58 -7.69
CA VAL A 103 -11.60 -5.80 -9.00
C VAL A 103 -10.15 -6.20 -8.82
N ALA A 104 -9.41 -5.55 -7.92
CA ALA A 104 -8.01 -5.84 -7.65
C ALA A 104 -7.80 -7.28 -7.15
N ALA A 105 -8.64 -7.74 -6.23
CA ALA A 105 -8.58 -9.12 -5.73
C ALA A 105 -8.78 -10.15 -6.85
N ILE A 106 -9.77 -9.92 -7.73
CA ILE A 106 -10.01 -10.77 -8.89
C ILE A 106 -8.82 -10.74 -9.84
N ASP A 107 -8.32 -9.56 -10.19
CA ASP A 107 -7.20 -9.37 -11.11
C ASP A 107 -5.92 -10.08 -10.63
N MET A 108 -5.58 -9.95 -9.35
CA MET A 108 -4.44 -10.65 -8.75
C MET A 108 -4.60 -12.18 -8.82
N ALA A 109 -5.80 -12.69 -8.49
CA ALA A 109 -6.08 -14.13 -8.55
C ALA A 109 -5.98 -14.68 -9.98
N LEU A 110 -6.45 -13.93 -10.98
CA LEU A 110 -6.36 -14.32 -12.39
C LEU A 110 -4.91 -14.34 -12.89
N HIS A 111 -4.08 -13.36 -12.48
CA HIS A 111 -2.65 -13.36 -12.76
C HIS A 111 -1.95 -14.56 -12.11
N ASP A 112 -2.30 -14.89 -10.86
CA ASP A 112 -1.75 -16.04 -10.15
C ASP A 112 -2.08 -17.36 -10.85
N ILE A 113 -3.36 -17.56 -11.21
CA ILE A 113 -3.80 -18.75 -11.97
C ILE A 113 -3.05 -18.84 -13.30
N THR A 114 -2.99 -17.75 -14.05
CA THR A 114 -2.37 -17.74 -15.38
C THR A 114 -0.88 -18.06 -15.29
N GLY A 115 -0.17 -17.46 -14.33
CA GLY A 115 1.23 -17.77 -14.07
C GLY A 115 1.46 -19.23 -13.68
N LYS A 116 0.63 -19.79 -12.79
CA LYS A 116 0.66 -21.20 -12.40
C LYS A 116 0.37 -22.13 -13.60
N ALA A 117 -0.65 -21.81 -14.39
CA ALA A 117 -1.04 -22.60 -15.56
C ALA A 117 0.05 -22.65 -16.65
N TRP A 118 0.79 -21.56 -16.82
CA TRP A 118 1.87 -21.47 -17.82
C TRP A 118 3.25 -21.81 -17.23
N GLY A 119 3.32 -22.10 -15.93
CA GLY A 119 4.57 -22.45 -15.25
C GLY A 119 5.56 -21.28 -15.16
N VAL A 120 5.08 -20.04 -15.10
CA VAL A 120 5.91 -18.84 -15.06
C VAL A 120 5.48 -17.88 -13.94
N PRO A 121 6.42 -17.12 -13.34
CA PRO A 121 6.07 -16.05 -12.40
C PRO A 121 5.35 -14.89 -13.10
N VAL A 122 4.48 -14.18 -12.36
CA VAL A 122 3.62 -13.12 -12.91
C VAL A 122 4.42 -12.03 -13.65
N TYR A 123 5.61 -11.66 -13.20
CA TYR A 123 6.41 -10.66 -13.93
C TYR A 123 6.70 -11.05 -15.39
N LYS A 124 6.69 -12.35 -15.73
CA LYS A 124 6.82 -12.81 -17.13
C LYS A 124 5.59 -12.47 -17.96
N LEU A 125 4.41 -12.51 -17.37
CA LEU A 125 3.16 -12.10 -18.03
C LEU A 125 3.16 -10.60 -18.32
N LEU A 126 3.87 -9.82 -17.51
CA LEU A 126 3.98 -8.35 -17.61
C LEU A 126 5.08 -7.86 -18.57
N GLY A 127 5.80 -8.78 -19.22
CA GLY A 127 6.85 -8.47 -20.17
C GLY A 127 8.28 -8.78 -19.70
N GLY A 128 8.42 -9.38 -18.52
CA GLY A 128 9.71 -9.80 -17.95
C GLY A 128 10.28 -8.82 -16.93
N ARG A 129 11.20 -9.32 -16.10
CA ARG A 129 11.84 -8.51 -15.07
C ARG A 129 12.92 -7.60 -15.64
N ARG A 130 12.93 -6.35 -15.20
CA ARG A 130 13.98 -5.34 -15.48
C ARG A 130 15.00 -5.23 -14.36
N ARG A 131 14.71 -5.81 -13.19
CA ARG A 131 15.56 -5.83 -11.99
C ARG A 131 15.43 -7.15 -11.26
N ASP A 132 16.49 -7.53 -10.52
CA ASP A 132 16.55 -8.82 -9.81
C ASP A 132 16.09 -8.74 -8.36
N ARG A 133 15.93 -7.54 -7.83
CA ARG A 133 15.48 -7.25 -6.46
C ARG A 133 14.73 -5.93 -6.40
N ILE A 134 13.82 -5.83 -5.47
CA ILE A 134 12.96 -4.65 -5.27
C ILE A 134 13.49 -3.86 -4.08
N LYS A 135 13.84 -2.59 -4.29
CA LYS A 135 14.18 -1.64 -3.21
C LYS A 135 12.91 -1.34 -2.42
N VAL A 136 12.99 -1.47 -1.08
CA VAL A 136 11.85 -1.25 -0.20
C VAL A 136 12.20 -0.29 0.94
N TYR A 137 11.17 0.36 1.50
CA TYR A 137 11.28 1.16 2.71
C TYR A 137 10.27 0.73 3.78
N ASP A 138 10.53 1.05 5.05
CA ASP A 138 9.62 0.81 6.17
C ASP A 138 8.69 2.03 6.34
N GLY A 139 7.41 1.87 6.01
CA GLY A 139 6.39 2.91 6.04
C GLY A 139 5.73 3.14 7.40
N GLY A 140 6.05 2.33 8.39
CA GLY A 140 5.36 2.36 9.70
C GLY A 140 6.22 2.87 10.86
N ILE A 141 7.23 3.71 10.60
CA ILE A 141 8.08 4.25 11.66
C ILE A 141 7.35 5.35 12.41
N SER A 142 7.16 5.14 13.71
CA SER A 142 6.72 6.23 14.59
C SER A 142 7.89 7.18 14.81
N PHE A 143 7.75 8.42 14.36
CA PHE A 143 8.71 9.46 14.71
C PHE A 143 8.49 10.02 16.13
N GLY A 144 7.54 9.44 16.88
CA GLY A 144 7.34 9.76 18.30
C GLY A 144 6.92 11.19 18.57
N GLY A 145 6.82 11.53 19.86
CA GLY A 145 6.54 12.89 20.33
C GLY A 145 7.80 13.72 20.56
N THR A 146 8.97 13.10 20.58
CA THR A 146 10.27 13.75 20.88
C THR A 146 11.36 13.28 19.90
N PRO A 147 12.43 14.09 19.72
CA PRO A 147 13.59 13.69 18.91
C PRO A 147 14.21 12.34 19.35
N ASP A 148 14.39 12.13 20.65
CA ASP A 148 15.00 10.90 21.20
C ASP A 148 14.18 9.65 20.87
N GLU A 149 12.85 9.73 20.99
CA GLU A 149 11.95 8.62 20.64
C GLU A 149 12.01 8.29 19.15
N ALA A 150 12.06 9.32 18.31
CA ALA A 150 12.17 9.16 16.87
C ALA A 150 13.52 8.55 16.44
N GLN A 151 14.62 9.00 17.04
CA GLN A 151 15.95 8.42 16.83
C GLN A 151 16.01 6.95 17.25
N ALA A 152 15.44 6.60 18.41
CA ALA A 152 15.38 5.22 18.88
C ALA A 152 14.56 4.33 17.94
N ALA A 153 13.44 4.82 17.43
CA ALA A 153 12.61 4.09 16.45
C ALA A 153 13.36 3.87 15.13
N ALA A 154 14.08 4.87 14.65
CA ALA A 154 14.89 4.79 13.45
C ALA A 154 16.04 3.79 13.58
N ARG A 155 16.81 3.84 14.69
CA ARG A 155 17.86 2.83 14.98
C ARG A 155 17.31 1.42 14.93
N ALA A 156 16.21 1.18 15.65
CA ALA A 156 15.59 -0.14 15.70
C ALA A 156 15.14 -0.64 14.31
N ALA A 157 14.72 0.25 13.42
CA ALA A 157 14.37 -0.12 12.05
C ALA A 157 15.61 -0.49 11.21
N ILE A 158 16.71 0.27 11.34
CA ILE A 158 17.96 -0.01 10.65
C ILE A 158 18.55 -1.34 11.12
N GLU A 159 18.51 -1.64 12.43
CA GLU A 159 18.96 -2.91 13.00
C GLU A 159 18.17 -4.11 12.45
N ARG A 160 16.90 -3.90 12.07
CA ARG A 160 16.09 -4.91 11.38
C ARG A 160 16.37 -5.03 9.88
N GLY A 161 17.29 -4.24 9.33
CA GLY A 161 17.69 -4.29 7.92
C GLY A 161 17.03 -3.26 7.02
N SER A 162 16.26 -2.30 7.54
CA SER A 162 15.68 -1.22 6.74
C SER A 162 16.76 -0.29 6.21
N ARG A 163 16.57 0.20 4.96
CA ARG A 163 17.43 1.20 4.32
C ARG A 163 16.65 2.42 3.83
N GLY A 164 15.36 2.46 4.10
CA GLY A 164 14.48 3.57 3.88
C GLY A 164 13.43 3.63 4.98
N LEU A 165 13.12 4.80 5.48
CA LEU A 165 12.22 5.03 6.61
C LEU A 165 11.22 6.12 6.27
N LYS A 166 9.93 5.82 6.42
CA LYS A 166 8.83 6.81 6.29
C LYS A 166 8.11 6.95 7.62
N GLY A 167 7.85 8.17 8.04
CA GLY A 167 7.10 8.46 9.25
C GLY A 167 6.34 9.76 9.16
N ASN A 168 5.41 9.97 10.10
CA ASN A 168 4.60 11.16 10.19
C ASN A 168 4.97 11.99 11.44
N PRO A 169 5.80 13.02 11.32
CA PRO A 169 6.13 13.88 12.45
C PRO A 169 5.00 14.86 12.82
N LEU A 170 3.96 14.93 11.98
CA LEU A 170 2.75 15.74 12.22
C LEU A 170 1.64 14.96 12.94
N GLU A 171 1.81 13.65 13.15
CA GLU A 171 0.80 12.80 13.79
C GLU A 171 0.55 13.24 15.23
N GLY A 172 -0.75 13.36 15.58
CA GLY A 172 -1.16 13.78 16.92
C GLY A 172 -1.00 15.27 17.22
N ARG A 173 -0.66 16.08 16.22
CA ARG A 173 -0.59 17.55 16.37
C ARG A 173 -1.96 18.20 16.32
N SER A 174 -2.07 19.36 16.94
CA SER A 174 -3.29 20.16 16.93
C SER A 174 -3.59 20.75 15.55
N TRP A 175 -4.85 20.96 15.26
CA TRP A 175 -5.28 21.66 14.06
C TRP A 175 -6.15 22.89 14.46
N PRO A 176 -5.98 24.05 13.84
CA PRO A 176 -4.90 24.38 12.90
C PRO A 176 -3.54 24.37 13.59
N MET A 177 -2.52 23.88 12.87
CA MET A 177 -1.16 23.79 13.36
C MET A 177 -0.52 25.19 13.43
N ASP A 178 0.13 25.54 14.51
CA ASP A 178 0.87 26.79 14.64
C ASP A 178 2.34 26.65 14.23
N GLY A 179 3.06 27.78 14.20
CA GLY A 179 4.46 27.79 13.78
C GLY A 179 5.39 26.99 14.72
N GLN A 180 5.09 26.96 16.02
CA GLN A 180 5.89 26.19 16.98
C GLN A 180 5.72 24.68 16.79
N GLU A 181 4.52 24.23 16.43
CA GLU A 181 4.26 22.82 16.14
C GLU A 181 4.98 22.38 14.86
N LEU A 182 5.03 23.25 13.83
CA LEU A 182 5.81 22.99 12.62
C LEU A 182 7.32 22.90 12.91
N ASP A 183 7.86 23.85 13.67
CA ASP A 183 9.28 23.86 14.05
C ASP A 183 9.64 22.59 14.82
N ARG A 184 8.83 22.21 15.82
CA ARG A 184 9.04 20.98 16.59
C ARG A 184 8.98 19.72 15.72
N SER A 185 8.08 19.67 14.75
CA SER A 185 7.98 18.54 13.82
C SER A 185 9.22 18.47 12.91
N ALA A 186 9.73 19.61 12.48
CA ALA A 186 10.97 19.68 11.73
C ALA A 186 12.19 19.26 12.55
N GLU A 187 12.29 19.69 13.83
CA GLU A 187 13.34 19.27 14.77
C GLU A 187 13.38 17.74 14.93
N ILE A 188 12.23 17.09 15.06
CA ILE A 188 12.14 15.63 15.14
C ILE A 188 12.72 14.99 13.87
N PHE A 189 12.36 15.51 12.70
CA PHE A 189 12.84 14.97 11.42
C PHE A 189 14.36 15.19 11.22
N HIS A 190 14.87 16.35 11.62
CA HIS A 190 16.30 16.64 11.62
C HIS A 190 17.07 15.68 12.52
N ALA A 191 16.58 15.43 13.74
CA ALA A 191 17.18 14.49 14.66
C ALA A 191 17.23 13.05 14.09
N VAL A 192 16.20 12.62 13.38
CA VAL A 192 16.22 11.33 12.66
C VAL A 192 17.33 11.32 11.61
N ARG A 193 17.46 12.38 10.79
CA ARG A 193 18.53 12.46 9.77
C ARG A 193 19.93 12.45 10.39
N GLU A 194 20.14 13.16 11.48
CA GLU A 194 21.41 13.15 12.20
C GLU A 194 21.77 11.75 12.71
N GLU A 195 20.78 11.01 13.21
CA GLU A 195 20.97 9.65 13.71
C GLU A 195 21.32 8.66 12.61
N VAL A 196 20.60 8.69 11.47
CA VAL A 196 20.70 7.64 10.45
C VAL A 196 21.75 7.94 9.37
N GLY A 197 22.19 9.20 9.25
CA GLY A 197 23.13 9.64 8.23
C GLY A 197 22.53 9.67 6.81
N ASP A 198 23.36 10.05 5.82
CA ASP A 198 22.93 10.28 4.43
C ASP A 198 22.70 8.99 3.62
N SER A 199 23.09 7.82 4.13
CA SER A 199 22.94 6.54 3.41
C SER A 199 21.54 5.91 3.52
N ILE A 200 20.71 6.45 4.39
CA ILE A 200 19.33 5.99 4.61
C ILE A 200 18.36 6.94 3.91
N GLU A 201 17.48 6.40 3.09
CA GLU A 201 16.39 7.19 2.51
C GLU A 201 15.39 7.58 3.60
N LEU A 202 15.05 8.85 3.68
CA LEU A 202 14.01 9.33 4.59
C LEU A 202 12.85 9.92 3.82
N MET A 203 11.65 9.60 4.23
CA MET A 203 10.40 10.06 3.67
C MET A 203 9.47 10.57 4.77
N LEU A 204 8.61 11.50 4.40
CA LEU A 204 7.60 12.09 5.26
C LEU A 204 6.23 11.81 4.70
N ASP A 205 5.30 11.44 5.58
CA ASP A 205 3.90 11.20 5.23
C ASP A 205 3.01 12.11 6.08
N CYS A 206 2.27 12.96 5.42
CA CYS A 206 1.40 13.94 6.09
C CYS A 206 -0.06 13.47 6.22
N HIS A 207 -0.45 12.37 5.55
CA HIS A 207 -1.83 11.87 5.52
C HIS A 207 -2.90 12.94 5.21
N GLY A 208 -2.56 13.93 4.40
CA GLY A 208 -3.46 15.03 4.06
C GLY A 208 -3.75 16.02 5.19
N SER A 209 -3.01 15.98 6.29
CA SER A 209 -3.28 16.82 7.48
C SER A 209 -3.04 18.32 7.26
N PRO A 210 -1.94 18.80 6.61
CA PRO A 210 -1.71 20.23 6.47
C PRO A 210 -2.61 20.91 5.43
N THR A 211 -2.73 22.24 5.54
CA THR A 211 -3.16 23.07 4.41
C THR A 211 -2.03 23.19 3.39
N PRO A 212 -2.31 23.58 2.13
CA PRO A 212 -1.26 23.79 1.12
C PRO A 212 -0.14 24.73 1.59
N GLU A 213 -0.50 25.83 2.26
CA GLU A 213 0.45 26.81 2.77
C GLU A 213 1.35 26.23 3.87
N LEU A 214 0.78 25.46 4.81
CA LEU A 214 1.52 24.78 5.86
C LEU A 214 2.42 23.68 5.30
N ALA A 215 1.97 22.94 4.30
CA ALA A 215 2.78 21.93 3.63
C ALA A 215 4.01 22.53 2.95
N ILE A 216 3.86 23.67 2.26
CA ILE A 216 4.97 24.39 1.63
C ILE A 216 5.94 24.92 2.70
N ALA A 217 5.44 25.51 3.78
CA ALA A 217 6.26 25.99 4.88
C ALA A 217 7.05 24.84 5.54
N PHE A 218 6.39 23.71 5.83
CA PHE A 218 7.00 22.53 6.41
C PHE A 218 8.07 21.91 5.48
N ALA A 219 7.78 21.81 4.19
CA ALA A 219 8.75 21.36 3.20
C ALA A 219 10.03 22.24 3.21
N GLY A 220 9.87 23.55 3.37
CA GLY A 220 10.98 24.48 3.52
C GLY A 220 11.84 24.18 4.76
N LEU A 221 11.21 23.93 5.90
CA LEU A 221 11.89 23.61 7.16
C LEU A 221 12.70 22.31 7.07
N VAL A 222 12.13 21.24 6.48
CA VAL A 222 12.76 19.92 6.44
C VAL A 222 13.72 19.70 5.26
N ALA A 223 13.78 20.61 4.30
CA ALA A 223 14.58 20.47 3.07
C ALA A 223 16.06 20.17 3.31
N ALA A 224 16.66 20.75 4.36
CA ALA A 224 18.06 20.53 4.72
C ALA A 224 18.37 19.06 5.08
N SER A 225 17.37 18.31 5.57
CA SER A 225 17.47 16.88 5.85
C SER A 225 17.26 15.99 4.63
N LYS A 226 17.11 16.56 3.44
CA LYS A 226 17.02 15.87 2.15
C LYS A 226 16.02 14.71 2.15
N PRO A 227 14.73 14.91 2.48
CA PRO A 227 13.75 13.84 2.33
C PRO A 227 13.59 13.46 0.86
N LEU A 228 13.43 12.16 0.59
CA LEU A 228 13.19 11.64 -0.76
C LEU A 228 11.89 12.22 -1.32
N PHE A 229 10.86 12.28 -0.46
CA PHE A 229 9.58 12.92 -0.79
C PHE A 229 8.80 13.34 0.48
N LEU A 230 7.84 14.22 0.25
CA LEU A 230 6.75 14.56 1.15
C LEU A 230 5.45 14.00 0.58
N GLU A 231 4.88 13.01 1.25
CA GLU A 231 3.69 12.28 0.85
C GLU A 231 2.44 12.94 1.38
N GLU A 232 1.37 12.92 0.56
CA GLU A 232 0.04 13.47 0.88
C GLU A 232 0.10 14.82 1.61
N PRO A 233 0.72 15.85 1.03
CA PRO A 233 0.96 17.12 1.70
C PRO A 233 -0.31 17.93 1.96
N CYS A 234 -1.44 17.55 1.40
CA CYS A 234 -2.76 18.11 1.67
C CYS A 234 -3.84 17.08 1.34
N LYS A 235 -5.09 17.37 1.72
CA LYS A 235 -6.24 16.50 1.40
C LYS A 235 -6.36 16.26 -0.11
N VAL A 236 -6.58 15.01 -0.49
CA VAL A 236 -6.70 14.56 -1.89
C VAL A 236 -8.09 14.95 -2.41
N GLY A 237 -8.35 16.22 -2.55
CA GLY A 237 -9.62 16.73 -3.09
C GLY A 237 -9.42 17.81 -4.15
N SER A 238 -8.21 18.36 -4.22
CA SER A 238 -7.87 19.43 -5.16
C SER A 238 -6.50 19.15 -5.80
N ILE A 239 -6.56 18.74 -7.06
CA ILE A 239 -5.35 18.55 -7.88
C ILE A 239 -4.61 19.88 -8.08
N GLU A 240 -5.35 20.98 -8.15
CA GLU A 240 -4.79 22.34 -8.23
C GLU A 240 -3.94 22.68 -7.00
N ALA A 241 -4.42 22.34 -5.79
CA ALA A 241 -3.66 22.54 -4.56
C ALA A 241 -2.38 21.70 -4.55
N LEU A 242 -2.47 20.44 -4.95
CA LEU A 242 -1.29 19.56 -5.09
C LEU A 242 -0.29 20.11 -6.10
N ALA A 243 -0.74 20.58 -7.27
CA ALA A 243 0.13 21.19 -8.27
C ALA A 243 0.81 22.45 -7.75
N GLN A 244 0.09 23.29 -6.99
CA GLN A 244 0.65 24.46 -6.34
C GLN A 244 1.73 24.10 -5.33
N ILE A 245 1.50 23.07 -4.49
CA ILE A 245 2.50 22.58 -3.54
C ILE A 245 3.71 22.04 -4.29
N SER A 246 3.50 21.19 -5.29
CA SER A 246 4.56 20.57 -6.08
C SER A 246 5.49 21.62 -6.75
N GLN A 247 4.93 22.72 -7.23
CA GLN A 247 5.68 23.81 -7.88
C GLN A 247 6.48 24.66 -6.89
N ARG A 248 6.06 24.74 -5.63
CA ARG A 248 6.66 25.65 -4.62
C ARG A 248 7.47 24.91 -3.55
N SER A 249 7.30 23.62 -3.42
CA SER A 249 8.02 22.80 -2.43
C SER A 249 9.46 22.58 -2.88
N PRO A 250 10.47 22.79 -2.00
CA PRO A 250 11.84 22.36 -2.25
C PRO A 250 12.04 20.83 -2.10
N VAL A 251 11.04 20.13 -1.57
CA VAL A 251 11.03 18.68 -1.40
C VAL A 251 10.11 18.09 -2.47
N PRO A 252 10.50 17.02 -3.19
CA PRO A 252 9.62 16.34 -4.13
C PRO A 252 8.34 15.86 -3.46
N ILE A 253 7.21 15.94 -4.16
CA ILE A 253 5.90 15.51 -3.66
C ILE A 253 5.58 14.11 -4.17
N ALA A 254 5.02 13.29 -3.28
CA ALA A 254 4.46 11.97 -3.60
C ALA A 254 2.99 11.92 -3.21
N THR A 255 2.15 11.24 -4.00
CA THR A 255 0.73 11.04 -3.69
C THR A 255 0.11 9.98 -4.59
N GLY A 256 -1.03 9.43 -4.17
CA GLY A 256 -1.80 8.52 -5.01
C GLY A 256 -2.56 7.41 -4.29
N GLU A 257 -2.28 7.10 -3.04
CA GLU A 257 -2.93 6.00 -2.30
C GLU A 257 -4.46 6.10 -2.24
N LYS A 258 -5.00 7.31 -2.24
CA LYS A 258 -6.45 7.60 -2.20
C LYS A 258 -7.07 7.82 -3.57
N LEU A 259 -6.34 7.50 -4.65
CA LEU A 259 -6.81 7.52 -6.03
C LEU A 259 -6.95 6.10 -6.56
N PHE A 260 -7.96 5.86 -7.37
CA PHE A 260 -8.33 4.51 -7.79
C PHE A 260 -8.18 4.29 -9.29
N THR A 261 -8.57 5.26 -10.12
CA THR A 261 -8.69 5.07 -11.56
C THR A 261 -7.55 5.72 -12.33
N LEU A 262 -7.17 5.12 -13.46
CA LEU A 262 -6.21 5.73 -14.41
C LEU A 262 -6.57 7.19 -14.75
N ARG A 263 -7.87 7.52 -14.85
CA ARG A 263 -8.31 8.89 -15.12
C ARG A 263 -7.84 9.87 -14.03
N GLN A 264 -8.00 9.49 -12.75
CA GLN A 264 -7.55 10.33 -11.63
C GLN A 264 -6.02 10.51 -11.65
N PHE A 265 -5.28 9.44 -11.93
CA PHE A 265 -3.82 9.54 -12.08
C PHE A 265 -3.39 10.37 -13.28
N ARG A 266 -4.14 10.32 -14.42
CA ARG A 266 -3.87 11.22 -15.56
C ARG A 266 -3.99 12.68 -15.17
N GLU A 267 -4.94 13.06 -14.32
CA GLU A 267 -5.07 14.43 -13.83
C GLU A 267 -3.84 14.88 -13.00
N LEU A 268 -3.25 13.98 -12.19
CA LEU A 268 -1.97 14.27 -11.51
C LEU A 268 -0.81 14.43 -12.50
N ILE A 269 -0.73 13.51 -13.46
CA ILE A 269 0.35 13.45 -14.45
C ILE A 269 0.31 14.71 -15.34
N ASP A 270 -0.84 15.02 -15.91
CA ASP A 270 -1.02 16.13 -16.87
C ASP A 270 -0.72 17.50 -16.23
N ARG A 271 -0.95 17.63 -14.92
CA ARG A 271 -0.68 18.86 -14.17
C ARG A 271 0.67 18.87 -13.44
N ARG A 272 1.45 17.79 -13.52
CA ARG A 272 2.68 17.59 -12.73
C ARG A 272 2.46 17.92 -11.25
N ALA A 273 1.35 17.42 -10.72
CA ALA A 273 0.93 17.70 -9.35
C ALA A 273 1.74 16.93 -8.29
N CYS A 274 2.63 16.04 -8.71
CA CYS A 274 3.59 15.34 -7.88
C CYS A 274 4.83 14.95 -8.69
N ALA A 275 5.89 14.55 -8.01
CA ALA A 275 7.09 13.97 -8.61
C ALA A 275 6.99 12.44 -8.68
N PHE A 276 6.36 11.82 -7.68
CA PHE A 276 6.23 10.38 -7.54
C PHE A 276 4.77 9.99 -7.39
N LEU A 277 4.36 8.97 -8.13
CA LEU A 277 3.01 8.41 -8.06
C LEU A 277 2.98 7.20 -7.14
N GLN A 278 2.00 7.16 -6.24
CA GLN A 278 1.83 6.15 -5.22
C GLN A 278 0.48 5.42 -5.33
N PRO A 279 0.14 4.83 -6.50
CA PRO A 279 -1.06 4.01 -6.57
C PRO A 279 -0.95 2.81 -5.63
N ASP A 280 -2.09 2.39 -5.08
CA ASP A 280 -2.19 1.15 -4.33
C ASP A 280 -2.76 0.02 -5.20
N VAL A 281 -2.01 -1.08 -5.38
CA VAL A 281 -2.44 -2.22 -6.20
C VAL A 281 -3.71 -2.86 -5.66
N ALA A 282 -3.94 -2.80 -4.33
CA ALA A 282 -5.17 -3.30 -3.72
C ALA A 282 -6.40 -2.43 -4.06
N HIS A 283 -6.21 -1.20 -4.55
CA HIS A 283 -7.28 -0.23 -4.75
C HIS A 283 -7.37 0.30 -6.17
N CYS A 284 -6.25 0.32 -6.92
CA CYS A 284 -6.19 0.82 -8.29
C CYS A 284 -6.51 -0.24 -9.35
N PHE A 285 -7.44 -1.15 -9.05
CA PHE A 285 -7.91 -2.22 -9.93
C PHE A 285 -6.86 -3.32 -10.22
N GLY A 286 -5.96 -3.59 -9.27
CA GLY A 286 -5.02 -4.69 -9.34
C GLY A 286 -3.75 -4.41 -10.16
N ILE A 287 -3.07 -5.48 -10.53
CA ILE A 287 -1.83 -5.45 -11.32
C ILE A 287 -2.07 -4.78 -12.67
N THR A 288 -3.18 -5.10 -13.33
CA THR A 288 -3.56 -4.49 -14.62
C THR A 288 -3.69 -2.97 -14.50
N GLY A 289 -4.42 -2.48 -13.49
CA GLY A 289 -4.60 -1.05 -13.26
C GLY A 289 -3.29 -0.35 -12.90
N LEU A 290 -2.49 -0.95 -12.02
CA LEU A 290 -1.18 -0.44 -11.62
C LEU A 290 -0.24 -0.28 -12.82
N MET A 291 -0.17 -1.30 -13.69
CA MET A 291 0.67 -1.26 -14.89
C MET A 291 0.20 -0.23 -15.92
N HIS A 292 -1.11 0.03 -16.04
CA HIS A 292 -1.63 1.11 -16.88
C HIS A 292 -1.19 2.49 -16.36
N ILE A 293 -1.26 2.70 -15.04
CA ILE A 293 -0.80 3.94 -14.40
C ILE A 293 0.70 4.11 -14.60
N ALA A 294 1.50 3.06 -14.34
CA ALA A 294 2.95 3.10 -14.48
C ALA A 294 3.38 3.48 -15.91
N ARG A 295 2.78 2.88 -16.94
CA ARG A 295 3.07 3.21 -18.34
C ARG A 295 2.72 4.67 -18.66
N ALA A 296 1.54 5.15 -18.21
CA ALA A 296 1.15 6.53 -18.41
C ALA A 296 2.10 7.53 -17.73
N ALA A 297 2.61 7.19 -16.54
CA ALA A 297 3.60 7.98 -15.83
C ALA A 297 4.98 7.97 -16.53
N ALA A 298 5.39 6.83 -17.06
CA ALA A 298 6.67 6.67 -17.75
C ALA A 298 6.77 7.57 -19.01
N GLU A 299 5.70 7.70 -19.76
CA GLU A 299 5.61 8.62 -20.93
C GLU A 299 5.99 10.07 -20.56
N GLU A 300 5.68 10.47 -19.31
CA GLU A 300 5.93 11.81 -18.78
C GLU A 300 7.18 11.86 -17.87
N GLN A 301 8.00 10.80 -17.88
CA GLN A 301 9.22 10.67 -17.06
C GLN A 301 8.96 10.80 -15.55
N MET A 302 7.79 10.40 -15.08
CA MET A 302 7.45 10.36 -13.67
C MET A 302 7.72 8.97 -13.11
N LEU A 303 8.19 8.91 -11.85
CA LEU A 303 8.56 7.66 -11.20
C LEU A 303 7.42 7.13 -10.33
N MET A 304 7.46 5.82 -10.14
CA MET A 304 6.52 5.09 -9.29
C MET A 304 7.16 4.76 -7.95
N ALA A 305 6.46 5.11 -6.88
CA ALA A 305 6.78 4.71 -5.50
C ALA A 305 5.51 4.15 -4.84
N PRO A 306 5.00 2.98 -5.28
CA PRO A 306 3.66 2.53 -4.93
C PRO A 306 3.45 2.47 -3.41
N HIS A 307 2.24 2.89 -2.98
CA HIS A 307 1.79 2.73 -1.60
C HIS A 307 1.64 1.24 -1.27
N GLY A 308 2.05 0.84 -0.10
CA GLY A 308 1.94 -0.54 0.32
C GLY A 308 1.85 -0.64 1.82
N GLY A 309 1.24 -1.64 2.33
CA GLY A 309 1.13 -1.79 3.79
C GLY A 309 -0.04 -2.65 4.18
N ILE A 310 -0.72 -3.27 3.21
CA ILE A 310 -1.95 -3.97 3.48
C ILE A 310 -1.65 -5.43 3.83
N GLY A 311 -1.41 -6.30 2.88
CA GLY A 311 -1.23 -7.71 3.20
C GLY A 311 -0.28 -8.45 2.25
N PRO A 312 -0.14 -9.77 2.44
CA PRO A 312 0.91 -10.56 1.80
C PRO A 312 0.72 -10.76 0.30
N ILE A 313 -0.51 -10.95 -0.18
CA ILE A 313 -0.77 -11.14 -1.62
C ILE A 313 -0.56 -9.82 -2.37
N VAL A 314 -1.01 -8.71 -1.78
CA VAL A 314 -0.77 -7.35 -2.29
C VAL A 314 0.74 -7.10 -2.42
N LEU A 315 1.52 -7.46 -1.39
CA LEU A 315 2.96 -7.31 -1.45
C LEU A 315 3.59 -8.12 -2.58
N SER A 316 3.15 -9.38 -2.77
CA SER A 316 3.61 -10.19 -3.90
C SER A 316 3.26 -9.57 -5.25
N ALA A 317 2.03 -9.08 -5.40
CA ALA A 317 1.60 -8.40 -6.62
C ALA A 317 2.48 -7.20 -6.95
N TYR A 318 2.85 -6.39 -5.94
CA TYR A 318 3.81 -5.31 -6.11
C TYR A 318 5.16 -5.82 -6.60
N MET A 319 5.73 -6.83 -5.95
CA MET A 319 7.06 -7.33 -6.33
C MET A 319 7.13 -7.72 -7.81
N HIS A 320 6.09 -8.35 -8.34
CA HIS A 320 6.01 -8.70 -9.75
C HIS A 320 5.81 -7.48 -10.67
N ALA A 321 4.93 -6.56 -10.30
CA ALA A 321 4.67 -5.34 -11.05
C ALA A 321 5.91 -4.43 -11.07
N ASP A 322 6.52 -4.19 -9.91
CA ASP A 322 7.72 -3.38 -9.74
C ASP A 322 8.92 -3.95 -10.49
N ALA A 323 9.04 -5.29 -10.52
CA ALA A 323 10.06 -5.95 -11.32
C ALA A 323 9.90 -5.66 -12.81
N ALA A 324 8.68 -5.54 -13.31
CA ALA A 324 8.36 -5.31 -14.72
C ALA A 324 8.29 -3.83 -15.11
N MET A 325 8.00 -2.90 -14.18
CA MET A 325 7.94 -1.45 -14.46
C MET A 325 9.28 -0.89 -14.89
N GLU A 326 9.29 0.02 -15.87
CA GLU A 326 10.51 0.73 -16.26
C GLU A 326 10.85 1.89 -15.32
N ASN A 327 9.84 2.58 -14.81
CA ASN A 327 9.93 3.80 -14.00
C ASN A 327 9.77 3.55 -12.49
N PHE A 328 10.05 2.36 -12.00
CA PHE A 328 10.03 2.04 -10.56
C PHE A 328 11.16 2.75 -9.81
N LEU A 329 10.85 3.35 -8.69
CA LEU A 329 11.79 4.00 -7.77
C LEU A 329 12.02 3.16 -6.50
N ILE A 330 10.95 2.95 -5.72
CA ILE A 330 10.99 2.29 -4.41
C ILE A 330 9.59 1.81 -4.03
N GLN A 331 9.49 0.69 -3.34
CA GLN A 331 8.23 0.13 -2.84
C GLN A 331 8.08 0.36 -1.34
N GLU A 332 6.91 0.74 -0.90
CA GLU A 332 6.55 0.62 0.50
C GLU A 332 6.53 -0.85 0.89
N GLY A 333 7.63 -1.27 1.50
CA GLY A 333 7.78 -2.60 2.06
C GLY A 333 7.18 -2.56 3.44
N SER A 334 6.07 -3.15 3.61
CA SER A 334 5.29 -2.85 4.75
C SER A 334 5.68 -3.56 6.01
N THR A 335 5.17 -2.95 7.03
CA THR A 335 4.74 -3.52 8.30
C THR A 335 4.08 -4.91 8.21
N ALA A 336 3.62 -5.40 7.05
CA ALA A 336 3.05 -6.74 6.89
C ALA A 336 4.04 -7.84 7.28
N TRP A 337 5.28 -7.79 6.80
CA TRP A 337 6.32 -8.78 7.18
C TRP A 337 6.74 -8.69 8.63
N GLN A 338 6.63 -7.52 9.21
CA GLN A 338 6.95 -7.29 10.61
C GLN A 338 5.79 -7.71 11.53
N ALA A 339 4.65 -8.06 10.95
CA ALA A 339 3.59 -8.75 11.66
C ALA A 339 4.11 -10.15 11.98
N GLY A 340 4.33 -10.45 13.26
CA GLY A 340 4.85 -11.74 13.70
C GLY A 340 3.94 -12.95 13.43
N CYS A 341 2.96 -12.78 12.54
CA CYS A 341 2.05 -13.81 12.02
C CYS A 341 2.16 -13.97 10.50
N PHE A 342 3.00 -13.18 9.84
CA PHE A 342 3.15 -13.25 8.39
C PHE A 342 3.64 -14.63 7.95
N ASP A 343 4.75 -15.07 8.52
CA ASP A 343 5.35 -16.38 8.21
C ASP A 343 4.48 -17.56 8.63
N ASP A 344 3.57 -17.36 9.61
CA ASP A 344 2.62 -18.39 10.01
C ASP A 344 1.49 -18.56 9.00
N LEU A 345 1.09 -17.46 8.33
CA LEU A 345 -0.06 -17.43 7.43
C LEU A 345 0.28 -17.75 5.99
N VAL A 346 1.52 -17.50 5.56
CA VAL A 346 1.89 -17.60 4.15
C VAL A 346 3.06 -18.55 3.92
N ASP A 347 3.07 -19.17 2.75
CA ASP A 347 4.22 -19.89 2.20
C ASP A 347 4.84 -19.02 1.10
N HIS A 348 6.08 -18.59 1.32
CA HIS A 348 6.84 -17.72 0.41
C HIS A 348 8.34 -18.04 0.49
N ASP A 349 9.12 -17.52 -0.45
CA ASP A 349 10.58 -17.65 -0.51
C ASP A 349 11.32 -16.29 -0.48
N TRP A 350 10.63 -15.23 -0.07
CA TRP A 350 11.21 -13.89 -0.04
C TRP A 350 12.16 -13.71 1.14
N VAL A 351 13.23 -12.96 0.87
CA VAL A 351 14.20 -12.55 1.88
C VAL A 351 14.40 -11.05 1.80
N LEU A 352 14.15 -10.36 2.90
CA LEU A 352 14.53 -8.95 3.05
C LEU A 352 16.01 -8.89 3.45
N ALA A 353 16.82 -8.28 2.62
CA ALA A 353 18.24 -8.07 2.90
C ALA A 353 18.66 -6.70 2.37
N ASP A 354 19.32 -5.94 3.21
CA ASP A 354 19.90 -4.63 2.87
C ASP A 354 18.91 -3.69 2.13
N GLY A 355 17.70 -3.56 2.68
CA GLY A 355 16.64 -2.73 2.11
C GLY A 355 16.07 -3.20 0.78
N HIS A 356 16.26 -4.46 0.42
CA HIS A 356 15.76 -5.05 -0.83
C HIS A 356 15.12 -6.40 -0.57
N ILE A 357 14.17 -6.75 -1.43
CA ILE A 357 13.54 -8.06 -1.49
C ILE A 357 13.94 -8.75 -2.79
N GLY A 358 14.42 -9.99 -2.69
CA GLY A 358 14.63 -10.86 -3.83
C GLY A 358 13.31 -11.28 -4.47
N LEU A 359 13.30 -11.41 -5.79
CA LEU A 359 12.12 -11.88 -6.52
C LEU A 359 11.98 -13.40 -6.41
N SER A 360 10.74 -13.87 -6.26
CA SER A 360 10.41 -15.29 -6.42
C SER A 360 10.39 -15.68 -7.90
N ASP A 361 10.97 -16.83 -8.22
CA ASP A 361 10.85 -17.46 -9.55
C ASP A 361 9.74 -18.56 -9.56
N ARG A 362 9.00 -18.73 -8.46
CA ARG A 362 7.86 -19.64 -8.40
C ARG A 362 6.77 -19.21 -9.40
N PRO A 363 6.03 -20.15 -10.02
CA PRO A 363 4.90 -19.82 -10.87
C PRO A 363 3.80 -19.02 -10.15
N GLY A 364 3.12 -18.16 -10.88
CA GLY A 364 2.09 -17.28 -10.34
C GLY A 364 2.68 -16.14 -9.54
N LEU A 365 2.03 -15.78 -8.45
CA LEU A 365 2.50 -14.78 -7.49
C LEU A 365 3.63 -15.31 -6.57
N GLY A 366 3.94 -16.60 -6.61
CA GLY A 366 5.01 -17.19 -5.80
C GLY A 366 4.69 -17.26 -4.30
N ILE A 367 3.44 -17.17 -3.93
CA ILE A 367 2.95 -17.17 -2.55
C ILE A 367 1.67 -17.98 -2.46
N ASP A 368 1.49 -18.69 -1.34
CA ASP A 368 0.24 -19.38 -1.02
C ASP A 368 -0.20 -19.06 0.42
N ILE A 369 -1.51 -19.01 0.64
CA ILE A 369 -2.10 -18.79 1.97
C ILE A 369 -2.35 -20.14 2.64
N ARG A 370 -1.89 -20.27 3.89
CA ARG A 370 -2.19 -21.42 4.74
C ARG A 370 -3.59 -21.28 5.33
N GLU A 371 -4.59 -21.83 4.65
CA GLU A 371 -6.01 -21.68 4.98
C GLU A 371 -6.31 -22.08 6.44
N GLU A 372 -5.68 -23.15 6.94
CA GLU A 372 -5.85 -23.62 8.33
C GLU A 372 -5.32 -22.59 9.35
N ALA A 373 -4.23 -21.91 9.04
CA ALA A 373 -3.67 -20.87 9.91
C ALA A 373 -4.56 -19.64 9.94
N VAL A 374 -5.10 -19.25 8.79
CA VAL A 374 -6.08 -18.13 8.71
C VAL A 374 -7.33 -18.43 9.51
N ALA A 375 -7.84 -19.68 9.46
CA ALA A 375 -9.02 -20.09 10.22
C ALA A 375 -8.83 -19.98 11.75
N GLN A 376 -7.58 -20.03 12.23
CA GLN A 376 -7.26 -19.84 13.65
C GLN A 376 -7.17 -18.37 14.07
N MET A 377 -7.21 -17.44 13.12
CA MET A 377 -7.13 -15.99 13.33
C MET A 377 -8.35 -15.29 12.72
N PRO A 378 -9.58 -15.65 13.14
CA PRO A 378 -10.79 -15.17 12.49
C PRO A 378 -10.94 -13.65 12.63
N TYR A 379 -11.69 -13.08 11.71
CA TYR A 379 -12.16 -11.70 11.78
C TYR A 379 -12.99 -11.45 13.04
N ASP A 380 -12.77 -10.30 13.65
CA ASP A 380 -13.51 -9.84 14.81
C ASP A 380 -14.29 -8.57 14.45
N GLU A 381 -15.62 -8.65 14.45
CA GLU A 381 -16.51 -7.55 14.11
C GLU A 381 -16.49 -6.40 15.14
N ALA A 382 -15.97 -6.63 16.34
CA ALA A 382 -15.91 -5.63 17.41
C ALA A 382 -14.81 -4.57 17.23
N MET A 383 -14.25 -4.47 16.02
CA MET A 383 -13.21 -3.47 15.72
C MET A 383 -13.80 -2.06 15.68
N ALA A 384 -13.31 -1.21 16.59
CA ALA A 384 -13.70 0.19 16.62
C ALA A 384 -13.03 0.97 15.48
N PHE A 385 -13.81 1.76 14.75
CA PHE A 385 -13.28 2.76 13.83
C PHE A 385 -12.44 3.77 14.61
N ARG A 386 -11.25 4.08 14.08
CA ARG A 386 -10.45 5.17 14.61
C ARG A 386 -11.20 6.49 14.42
N GLN A 387 -11.40 7.25 15.50
CA GLN A 387 -11.94 8.59 15.42
C GLN A 387 -10.79 9.58 15.52
N TYR A 388 -10.55 10.33 14.45
CA TYR A 388 -9.57 11.39 14.44
C TYR A 388 -10.26 12.70 14.86
N ARG A 389 -9.76 13.30 15.95
CA ARG A 389 -10.26 14.58 16.46
C ARG A 389 -9.11 15.49 16.82
N HIS A 390 -9.32 16.77 16.56
CA HIS A 390 -8.44 17.84 17.06
C HIS A 390 -8.60 18.01 18.58
N SER A 391 -7.68 18.74 19.19
CA SER A 391 -7.71 19.03 20.63
C SER A 391 -8.99 19.77 21.08
N ASP A 392 -9.62 20.53 20.19
CA ASP A 392 -10.89 21.23 20.42
C ASP A 392 -12.15 20.33 20.21
N GLY A 393 -11.95 19.03 19.87
CA GLY A 393 -13.02 18.07 19.64
C GLY A 393 -13.61 18.09 18.23
N SER A 394 -13.18 18.98 17.36
CA SER A 394 -13.60 19.00 15.95
C SER A 394 -13.04 17.79 15.19
N TRP A 395 -13.64 17.46 14.05
CA TRP A 395 -13.16 16.37 13.22
C TRP A 395 -11.83 16.71 12.57
N SER A 396 -10.86 15.86 12.80
CA SER A 396 -9.64 15.80 12.00
C SER A 396 -9.87 14.75 10.91
N GLY A 397 -9.78 15.14 9.66
CA GLY A 397 -9.81 14.14 8.59
C GLY A 397 -8.59 13.21 8.67
N TRP A 398 -8.74 12.05 8.03
CA TRP A 398 -7.58 11.26 7.62
C TRP A 398 -7.18 11.73 6.26
#